data_3ec9d08d7d1bf75da450cd59921bad97
#
_entry.id   3ec9d08d7d1bf75da450cd59921bad97
#
_cell.length_a   1.000
_cell.length_b   1.000
_cell.length_c   1.000
_cell.angle_alpha   90.00
_cell.angle_beta   90.00
_cell.angle_gamma   90.00
#
_symmetry.space_group_name_H-M   'P 1'
#
loop_
_entity.id
_entity.type
_entity.pdbx_description
1 polymer ?
#
loop_
_entity_poly.entity_id
_entity_poly.type
_entity_poly.pdbx_seq_one_letter_code
_entity_poly.pdbx_strand_id
1 'polypeptide(L)'
;MNLLFTVCGRAGSKGCKNKNLKNFLGIPLAFYTLAAIRLYCDRYLTDKDTVHFVLNTDSEELIEIVESQKQIPIYVIRRDAVLGGDAVPKVSVIADCLEKASAKYGVEYDTVVDLDLTSPLRTVEDVKHIIEKKLSRDDTDVVYSVTGSRRNPYFNMAIEEDGFFHRAIVTDFTARQQTPVMYDMNASLYAYSPKALRTKNHKEFFNSKTDAIIMKDTAVLDIDSEEDFELMSVIAAYFYEKLPEFGEIKQCAETF
;
A
#
# COMPACT_ATOMS: atom_id res chain seq x y z
N MET A 1 19.25 10.60 -1.11
CA MET A 1 17.85 10.84 -0.68
C MET A 1 17.60 10.25 0.68
N ASN A 2 16.60 10.79 1.40
CA ASN A 2 16.20 10.31 2.72
C ASN A 2 14.80 9.71 2.62
N LEU A 3 14.68 8.39 2.76
CA LEU A 3 13.41 7.66 2.62
C LEU A 3 12.95 7.11 3.97
N LEU A 4 11.66 7.24 4.24
CA LEU A 4 10.99 6.54 5.33
C LEU A 4 10.01 5.53 4.74
N PHE A 5 10.27 4.24 4.94
CA PHE A 5 9.30 3.20 4.63
C PHE A 5 8.41 2.94 5.85
N THR A 6 7.11 2.92 5.64
CA THR A 6 6.13 2.59 6.67
C THR A 6 5.35 1.34 6.28
N VAL A 7 5.15 0.47 7.25
CA VAL A 7 4.29 -0.71 7.18
C VAL A 7 3.33 -0.61 8.35
N CYS A 8 2.04 -0.50 8.06
CA CYS A 8 1.03 -0.25 9.07
C CYS A 8 0.01 -1.39 9.11
N GLY A 9 -0.05 -2.12 10.21
CA GLY A 9 -1.03 -3.18 10.44
C GLY A 9 -1.73 -2.99 11.78
N ARG A 10 -3.05 -3.11 11.83
CA ARG A 10 -3.79 -3.11 13.09
C ARG A 10 -4.20 -4.53 13.48
N ALA A 11 -4.38 -4.76 14.78
CA ALA A 11 -5.05 -5.96 15.29
C ALA A 11 -6.54 -5.96 14.92
N GLY A 12 -7.17 -7.14 14.98
CA GLY A 12 -8.62 -7.26 14.97
C GLY A 12 -9.32 -6.90 13.65
N SER A 13 -8.72 -7.27 12.49
CA SER A 13 -9.41 -7.17 11.20
C SER A 13 -10.73 -7.96 11.20
N LYS A 14 -11.82 -7.32 10.71
CA LYS A 14 -13.19 -7.89 10.80
C LYS A 14 -13.54 -8.80 9.62
N GLY A 15 -13.22 -8.40 8.41
CA GLY A 15 -13.59 -9.15 7.21
C GLY A 15 -12.75 -10.42 7.03
N CYS A 16 -11.43 -10.29 6.92
CA CYS A 16 -10.50 -11.42 7.00
C CYS A 16 -9.85 -11.42 8.38
N LYS A 17 -10.22 -12.39 9.23
CA LYS A 17 -9.79 -12.44 10.63
C LYS A 17 -8.27 -12.57 10.74
N ASN A 18 -7.66 -11.65 11.50
CA ASN A 18 -6.21 -11.62 11.74
C ASN A 18 -5.39 -11.62 10.45
N LYS A 19 -5.86 -10.96 9.39
CA LYS A 19 -5.26 -11.03 8.06
C LYS A 19 -3.75 -10.73 8.04
N ASN A 20 -3.30 -9.79 8.85
CA ASN A 20 -1.88 -9.40 8.93
C ASN A 20 -0.98 -10.47 9.58
N LEU A 21 -1.56 -11.47 10.26
CA LEU A 21 -0.85 -12.56 10.90
C LEU A 21 -0.85 -13.86 10.09
N LYS A 22 -1.63 -13.89 8.99
CA LYS A 22 -1.78 -15.11 8.19
C LYS A 22 -0.51 -15.45 7.41
N ASN A 23 -0.31 -16.74 7.22
CA ASN A 23 0.63 -17.23 6.22
C ASN A 23 -0.04 -17.21 4.84
N PHE A 24 0.60 -16.56 3.91
CA PHE A 24 0.21 -16.48 2.51
C PHE A 24 1.14 -17.37 1.69
N LEU A 25 0.62 -18.43 1.08
CA LEU A 25 1.40 -19.46 0.39
C LEU A 25 2.58 -20.01 1.24
N GLY A 26 2.33 -20.20 2.54
CA GLY A 26 3.30 -20.77 3.48
C GLY A 26 4.28 -19.78 4.12
N ILE A 27 4.25 -18.51 3.75
CA ILE A 27 5.14 -17.44 4.24
C ILE A 27 4.29 -16.40 4.98
N PRO A 28 4.74 -15.82 6.11
CA PRO A 28 4.02 -14.71 6.74
C PRO A 28 3.73 -13.59 5.74
N LEU A 29 2.47 -13.14 5.66
CA LEU A 29 2.04 -12.14 4.69
C LEU A 29 2.90 -10.86 4.72
N ALA A 30 3.32 -10.44 5.91
CA ALA A 30 4.18 -9.27 6.10
C ALA A 30 5.52 -9.38 5.35
N PHE A 31 6.06 -10.59 5.18
CA PHE A 31 7.36 -10.78 4.55
C PHE A 31 7.38 -10.45 3.08
N TYR A 32 6.26 -10.57 2.36
CA TYR A 32 6.17 -10.10 0.97
C TYR A 32 6.36 -8.59 0.84
N THR A 33 5.80 -7.84 1.80
CA THR A 33 5.99 -6.38 1.86
C THR A 33 7.44 -6.04 2.19
N LEU A 34 8.03 -6.71 3.18
CA LEU A 34 9.43 -6.50 3.54
C LEU A 34 10.37 -6.90 2.40
N ALA A 35 10.07 -7.98 1.68
CA ALA A 35 10.85 -8.43 0.53
C ALA A 35 10.88 -7.38 -0.59
N ALA A 36 9.74 -6.76 -0.91
CA ALA A 36 9.67 -5.71 -1.90
C ALA A 36 10.53 -4.49 -1.51
N ILE A 37 10.48 -4.08 -0.23
CA ILE A 37 11.30 -2.99 0.31
C ILE A 37 12.79 -3.36 0.23
N ARG A 38 13.16 -4.54 0.71
CA ARG A 38 14.55 -5.00 0.72
C ARG A 38 15.15 -5.02 -0.68
N LEU A 39 14.48 -5.68 -1.62
CA LEU A 39 14.94 -5.77 -3.00
C LEU A 39 15.07 -4.40 -3.66
N TYR A 40 14.16 -3.46 -3.34
CA TYR A 40 14.30 -2.09 -3.79
C TYR A 40 15.57 -1.44 -3.22
N CYS A 41 15.81 -1.57 -1.91
CA CYS A 41 16.99 -1.00 -1.27
C CYS A 41 18.28 -1.59 -1.83
N ASP A 42 18.36 -2.92 -1.94
CA ASP A 42 19.53 -3.62 -2.45
C ASP A 42 19.87 -3.25 -3.92
N ARG A 43 18.84 -2.91 -4.72
CA ARG A 43 19.00 -2.65 -6.16
C ARG A 43 19.23 -1.18 -6.49
N TYR A 44 18.59 -0.27 -5.76
CA TYR A 44 18.50 1.14 -6.18
C TYR A 44 19.09 2.15 -5.19
N LEU A 45 19.36 1.76 -3.94
CA LEU A 45 19.99 2.65 -2.98
C LEU A 45 21.51 2.54 -3.00
N THR A 46 22.16 3.62 -2.60
CA THR A 46 23.60 3.73 -2.48
C THR A 46 23.98 4.17 -1.06
N ASP A 47 25.26 4.13 -0.72
CA ASP A 47 25.78 4.61 0.58
C ASP A 47 25.51 6.11 0.87
N LYS A 48 25.03 6.85 -0.14
CA LYS A 48 24.65 8.26 0.01
C LYS A 48 23.19 8.45 0.41
N ASP A 49 22.41 7.38 0.38
CA ASP A 49 20.99 7.40 0.68
C ASP A 49 20.77 6.98 2.12
N THR A 50 19.84 7.67 2.80
CA THR A 50 19.42 7.33 4.16
C THR A 50 18.06 6.69 4.09
N VAL A 51 17.91 5.51 4.68
CA VAL A 51 16.63 4.80 4.71
C VAL A 51 16.32 4.30 6.10
N HIS A 52 15.09 4.51 6.54
CA HIS A 52 14.58 3.94 7.78
C HIS A 52 13.26 3.20 7.53
N PHE A 53 13.03 2.18 8.34
CA PHE A 53 11.87 1.29 8.24
C PHE A 53 11.09 1.35 9.54
N VAL A 54 9.78 1.56 9.44
CA VAL A 54 8.87 1.64 10.57
C VAL A 54 7.75 0.63 10.42
N LEU A 55 7.54 -0.17 11.45
CA LEU A 55 6.30 -0.90 11.67
C LEU A 55 5.46 -0.14 12.69
N ASN A 56 4.21 0.23 12.33
CA ASN A 56 3.25 0.79 13.27
C ASN A 56 2.09 -0.19 13.45
N THR A 57 1.96 -0.73 14.66
CA THR A 57 0.93 -1.73 14.99
C THR A 57 0.57 -1.74 16.46
N ASP A 58 -0.62 -2.22 16.76
CA ASP A 58 -1.11 -2.56 18.11
C ASP A 58 -1.16 -4.10 18.35
N SER A 59 -0.62 -4.90 17.41
CA SER A 59 -0.54 -6.37 17.53
C SER A 59 0.86 -6.79 17.94
N GLU A 60 1.01 -7.38 19.14
CA GLU A 60 2.28 -7.96 19.59
C GLU A 60 2.69 -9.14 18.71
N GLU A 61 1.73 -9.95 18.23
CA GLU A 61 2.01 -11.08 17.33
C GLU A 61 2.59 -10.59 15.98
N LEU A 62 2.11 -9.47 15.44
CA LEU A 62 2.69 -8.90 14.22
C LEU A 62 4.10 -8.37 14.48
N ILE A 63 4.35 -7.80 15.65
CA ILE A 63 5.70 -7.38 16.06
C ILE A 63 6.62 -8.59 16.09
N GLU A 64 6.22 -9.68 16.75
CA GLU A 64 7.00 -10.91 16.84
C GLU A 64 7.33 -11.50 15.45
N ILE A 65 6.34 -11.55 14.54
CA ILE A 65 6.53 -12.00 13.16
C ILE A 65 7.58 -11.13 12.46
N VAL A 66 7.41 -9.82 12.52
CA VAL A 66 8.28 -8.88 11.80
C VAL A 66 9.68 -8.82 12.41
N GLU A 67 9.83 -8.95 13.73
CA GLU A 67 11.13 -8.98 14.41
C GLU A 67 11.83 -10.34 14.32
N SER A 68 11.14 -11.42 13.91
CA SER A 68 11.77 -12.72 13.71
C SER A 68 12.80 -12.70 12.58
N GLN A 69 12.59 -11.89 11.53
CA GLN A 69 13.59 -11.61 10.52
C GLN A 69 14.67 -10.65 11.09
N LYS A 70 15.91 -10.82 10.67
CA LYS A 70 17.05 -10.01 11.14
C LYS A 70 17.74 -9.20 10.03
N GLN A 71 17.15 -9.20 8.86
CA GLN A 71 17.78 -8.67 7.64
C GLN A 71 17.46 -7.17 7.42
N ILE A 72 16.30 -6.71 7.92
CA ILE A 72 15.89 -5.31 7.85
C ILE A 72 15.79 -4.77 9.28
N PRO A 73 16.52 -3.70 9.63
CA PRO A 73 16.42 -3.06 10.94
C PRO A 73 15.13 -2.24 11.02
N ILE A 74 14.11 -2.76 11.70
CA ILE A 74 12.79 -2.11 11.78
C ILE A 74 12.63 -1.39 13.11
N TYR A 75 12.20 -0.13 13.05
CA TYR A 75 11.74 0.61 14.21
C TYR A 75 10.25 0.31 14.47
N VAL A 76 9.99 -0.41 15.55
CA VAL A 76 8.62 -0.72 15.96
C VAL A 76 8.03 0.46 16.73
N ILE A 77 6.90 0.96 16.24
CA ILE A 77 6.05 1.95 16.92
C ILE A 77 4.78 1.22 17.38
N ARG A 78 4.66 1.02 18.69
CA ARG A 78 3.38 0.55 19.24
C ARG A 78 2.33 1.63 19.06
N ARG A 79 1.28 1.28 18.31
CA ARG A 79 0.24 2.23 17.92
C ARG A 79 -0.51 2.73 19.14
N ASP A 80 -0.61 4.05 19.26
CA ASP A 80 -1.40 4.67 20.31
C ASP A 80 -2.89 4.32 20.14
N ALA A 81 -3.60 4.07 21.24
CA ALA A 81 -5.01 3.67 21.23
C ALA A 81 -5.91 4.64 20.45
N VAL A 82 -5.59 5.93 20.46
CA VAL A 82 -6.32 6.96 19.69
C VAL A 82 -6.19 6.78 18.18
N LEU A 83 -5.16 6.07 17.72
CA LEU A 83 -4.90 5.76 16.31
C LEU A 83 -5.33 4.34 15.92
N GLY A 84 -5.85 3.55 16.87
CA GLY A 84 -6.26 2.15 16.65
C GLY A 84 -7.71 1.95 16.18
N GLY A 85 -8.54 3.00 16.20
CA GLY A 85 -9.97 2.90 15.89
C GLY A 85 -10.26 2.64 14.41
N ASP A 86 -11.40 1.96 14.13
CA ASP A 86 -11.86 1.64 12.76
C ASP A 86 -12.05 2.88 11.87
N ALA A 87 -12.39 4.02 12.48
CA ALA A 87 -12.64 5.28 11.77
C ALA A 87 -11.40 6.18 11.65
N VAL A 88 -10.24 5.73 12.17
CA VAL A 88 -9.01 6.52 12.10
C VAL A 88 -8.40 6.38 10.70
N PRO A 89 -8.20 7.48 9.99
CA PRO A 89 -7.58 7.45 8.67
C PRO A 89 -6.14 6.95 8.73
N LYS A 90 -5.74 6.06 7.84
CA LYS A 90 -4.36 5.54 7.76
C LYS A 90 -3.32 6.66 7.63
N VAL A 91 -3.65 7.75 6.96
CA VAL A 91 -2.79 8.94 6.83
C VAL A 91 -2.35 9.49 8.19
N SER A 92 -3.23 9.48 9.20
CA SER A 92 -2.89 9.94 10.56
C SER A 92 -1.86 9.02 11.23
N VAL A 93 -1.95 7.71 10.98
CA VAL A 93 -0.96 6.73 11.46
C VAL A 93 0.39 6.93 10.78
N ILE A 94 0.40 7.21 9.48
CA ILE A 94 1.62 7.46 8.71
C ILE A 94 2.29 8.77 9.15
N ALA A 95 1.48 9.81 9.46
CA ALA A 95 2.00 11.06 10.01
C ALA A 95 2.67 10.84 11.39
N ASP A 96 2.08 10.02 12.27
CA ASP A 96 2.69 9.63 13.54
C ASP A 96 4.02 8.87 13.33
N CYS A 97 4.08 7.98 12.33
CA CYS A 97 5.32 7.31 11.96
C CYS A 97 6.42 8.29 11.55
N LEU A 98 6.07 9.29 10.72
CA LEU A 98 7.00 10.33 10.29
C LEU A 98 7.56 11.11 11.47
N GLU A 99 6.69 11.60 12.36
CA GLU A 99 7.12 12.41 13.52
C GLU A 99 8.03 11.60 14.47
N LYS A 100 7.63 10.37 14.82
CA LYS A 100 8.41 9.52 15.70
C LYS A 100 9.74 9.08 15.09
N ALA A 101 9.77 8.80 13.79
CA ALA A 101 11.00 8.45 13.08
C ALA A 101 11.94 9.65 12.95
N SER A 102 11.42 10.83 12.58
CA SER A 102 12.22 12.08 12.50
C SER A 102 12.84 12.41 13.86
N ALA A 103 12.06 12.30 14.94
CA ALA A 103 12.57 12.53 16.29
C ALA A 103 13.64 11.52 16.72
N LYS A 104 13.45 10.23 16.38
CA LYS A 104 14.39 9.17 16.75
C LYS A 104 15.72 9.25 16.02
N TYR A 105 15.68 9.54 14.73
CA TYR A 105 16.88 9.48 13.88
C TYR A 105 17.50 10.83 13.57
N GLY A 106 16.81 11.93 13.91
CA GLY A 106 17.28 13.30 13.61
C GLY A 106 17.32 13.59 12.09
N VAL A 107 16.44 12.94 11.30
CA VAL A 107 16.45 13.01 9.83
C VAL A 107 15.16 13.67 9.33
N GLU A 108 15.32 14.62 8.41
CA GLU A 108 14.25 15.11 7.57
C GLU A 108 14.18 14.24 6.30
N TYR A 109 13.01 13.65 6.07
CA TYR A 109 12.79 12.75 4.94
C TYR A 109 12.32 13.50 3.69
N ASP A 110 12.77 13.04 2.52
CA ASP A 110 12.33 13.56 1.21
C ASP A 110 10.94 13.01 0.84
N THR A 111 10.67 11.77 1.22
CA THR A 111 9.34 11.15 1.04
C THR A 111 9.09 10.04 2.08
N VAL A 112 7.82 9.80 2.39
CA VAL A 112 7.33 8.67 3.20
C VAL A 112 6.63 7.70 2.28
N VAL A 113 7.11 6.46 2.22
CA VAL A 113 6.59 5.42 1.33
C VAL A 113 5.88 4.37 2.17
N ASP A 114 4.57 4.28 2.03
CA ASP A 114 3.76 3.29 2.73
C ASP A 114 3.42 2.12 1.82
N LEU A 115 3.71 0.92 2.29
CA LEU A 115 3.38 -0.33 1.62
C LEU A 115 2.33 -1.09 2.43
N ASP A 116 1.20 -1.38 1.81
CA ASP A 116 0.14 -2.13 2.48
C ASP A 116 0.53 -3.61 2.67
N LEU A 117 0.20 -4.17 3.84
CA LEU A 117 0.44 -5.58 4.15
C LEU A 117 -0.48 -6.52 3.34
N THR A 118 -1.65 -6.04 3.00
CA THR A 118 -2.73 -6.85 2.40
C THR A 118 -2.71 -6.88 0.88
N SER A 119 -1.69 -6.26 0.27
CA SER A 119 -1.45 -6.27 -1.17
C SER A 119 -0.09 -6.91 -1.47
N PRO A 120 0.07 -8.25 -1.38
CA PRO A 120 1.35 -8.92 -1.57
C PRO A 120 1.83 -8.93 -3.03
N LEU A 121 0.93 -8.71 -3.98
CA LEU A 121 1.22 -8.74 -5.42
C LEU A 121 1.68 -7.36 -5.91
N ARG A 122 2.94 -7.04 -5.65
CA ARG A 122 3.65 -5.87 -6.19
C ARG A 122 5.04 -6.28 -6.65
N THR A 123 5.63 -5.48 -7.53
CA THR A 123 6.99 -5.69 -8.02
C THR A 123 7.95 -4.68 -7.41
N VAL A 124 9.25 -4.94 -7.54
CA VAL A 124 10.30 -3.98 -7.14
C VAL A 124 10.21 -2.70 -7.98
N GLU A 125 9.88 -2.84 -9.27
CA GLU A 125 9.70 -1.70 -10.17
C GLU A 125 8.52 -0.82 -9.78
N ASP A 126 7.43 -1.38 -9.23
CA ASP A 126 6.32 -0.57 -8.72
C ASP A 126 6.78 0.31 -7.55
N VAL A 127 7.59 -0.25 -6.63
CA VAL A 127 8.18 0.52 -5.51
C VAL A 127 9.10 1.62 -6.02
N LYS A 128 9.93 1.32 -7.02
CA LYS A 128 10.80 2.32 -7.67
C LYS A 128 9.98 3.42 -8.33
N HIS A 129 9.01 3.06 -9.15
CA HIS A 129 8.22 4.03 -9.91
C HIS A 129 7.46 5.00 -9.01
N ILE A 130 6.91 4.54 -7.88
CA ILE A 130 6.18 5.45 -6.99
C ILE A 130 7.12 6.44 -6.30
N ILE A 131 8.32 6.01 -5.92
CA ILE A 131 9.34 6.86 -5.31
C ILE A 131 9.85 7.89 -6.32
N GLU A 132 10.26 7.45 -7.51
CA GLU A 132 10.74 8.34 -8.57
C GLU A 132 9.67 9.35 -8.98
N LYS A 133 8.42 8.90 -9.13
CA LYS A 133 7.29 9.76 -9.46
C LYS A 133 7.08 10.83 -8.39
N LYS A 134 7.10 10.45 -7.11
CA LYS A 134 6.94 11.40 -6.01
C LYS A 134 8.08 12.40 -5.94
N LEU A 135 9.33 11.96 -6.08
CA LEU A 135 10.50 12.82 -6.04
C LEU A 135 10.60 13.76 -7.25
N SER A 136 10.04 13.38 -8.39
CA SER A 136 9.96 14.24 -9.59
C SER A 136 8.84 15.28 -9.54
N ARG A 137 7.94 15.22 -8.55
CA ARG A 137 6.74 16.05 -8.43
C ARG A 137 6.65 16.67 -7.05
N ASP A 138 7.49 17.67 -6.78
CA ASP A 138 7.51 18.40 -5.49
C ASP A 138 6.18 19.07 -5.16
N ASP A 139 5.36 19.35 -6.17
CA ASP A 139 4.07 19.98 -6.03
C ASP A 139 2.95 19.00 -5.62
N THR A 140 3.20 17.67 -5.60
CA THR A 140 2.21 16.69 -5.19
C THR A 140 2.26 16.40 -3.69
N ASP A 141 1.08 16.24 -3.08
CA ASP A 141 0.94 15.86 -1.67
C ASP A 141 1.10 14.34 -1.47
N VAL A 142 0.57 13.57 -2.42
CA VAL A 142 0.69 12.12 -2.46
C VAL A 142 0.70 11.61 -3.89
N VAL A 143 1.50 10.59 -4.13
CA VAL A 143 1.42 9.70 -5.29
C VAL A 143 0.94 8.35 -4.78
N TYR A 144 -0.04 7.74 -5.43
CA TYR A 144 -0.57 6.43 -5.06
C TYR A 144 -0.61 5.48 -6.25
N SER A 145 -0.77 4.20 -5.96
CA SER A 145 -0.89 3.19 -6.99
C SER A 145 -2.34 2.97 -7.42
N VAL A 146 -2.51 2.75 -8.72
CA VAL A 146 -3.81 2.45 -9.34
C VAL A 146 -3.65 1.30 -10.34
N THR A 147 -4.77 0.69 -10.71
CA THR A 147 -4.85 -0.23 -11.84
C THR A 147 -5.96 0.20 -12.79
N GLY A 148 -5.94 -0.27 -14.03
CA GLY A 148 -6.99 0.03 -15.00
C GLY A 148 -8.33 -0.54 -14.54
N SER A 149 -9.36 0.31 -14.41
CA SER A 149 -10.67 -0.14 -13.95
C SER A 149 -11.39 -1.01 -14.98
N ARG A 150 -11.88 -2.14 -14.53
CA ARG A 150 -12.76 -3.02 -15.33
C ARG A 150 -14.19 -2.51 -15.37
N ARG A 151 -14.56 -1.63 -14.46
CA ARG A 151 -15.88 -1.03 -14.30
C ARG A 151 -15.82 0.46 -14.55
N ASN A 152 -16.97 1.04 -14.91
CA ASN A 152 -17.02 2.47 -15.20
C ASN A 152 -18.39 3.00 -14.76
N PRO A 153 -18.45 4.02 -13.88
CA PRO A 153 -19.70 4.56 -13.36
C PRO A 153 -20.58 5.19 -14.44
N TYR A 154 -19.96 5.61 -15.54
CA TYR A 154 -20.68 6.16 -16.71
C TYR A 154 -21.23 5.09 -17.64
N PHE A 155 -20.90 3.81 -17.44
CA PHE A 155 -21.27 2.78 -18.41
C PHE A 155 -21.86 1.49 -17.82
N ASN A 156 -21.18 0.82 -16.88
CA ASN A 156 -21.53 -0.52 -16.40
C ASN A 156 -21.52 -0.67 -14.86
N MET A 157 -21.69 0.43 -14.13
CA MET A 157 -21.99 0.44 -12.71
C MET A 157 -23.40 0.97 -12.47
N ALA A 158 -24.10 0.40 -11.51
CA ALA A 158 -25.45 0.79 -11.15
C ALA A 158 -25.54 1.18 -9.66
N ILE A 159 -26.47 2.05 -9.33
CA ILE A 159 -26.93 2.34 -7.98
C ILE A 159 -28.41 1.98 -7.86
N GLU A 160 -28.84 1.65 -6.63
CA GLU A 160 -30.25 1.41 -6.31
C GLU A 160 -30.82 2.64 -5.61
N GLU A 161 -31.92 3.15 -6.12
CA GLU A 161 -32.71 4.23 -5.54
C GLU A 161 -34.20 3.88 -5.64
N ASP A 162 -34.94 3.99 -4.56
CA ASP A 162 -36.39 3.74 -4.49
C ASP A 162 -36.83 2.37 -5.03
N GLY A 163 -35.96 1.33 -4.88
CA GLY A 163 -36.21 -0.04 -5.35
C GLY A 163 -35.97 -0.27 -6.83
N PHE A 164 -35.38 0.70 -7.57
CA PHE A 164 -35.00 0.59 -8.96
C PHE A 164 -33.49 0.72 -9.14
N PHE A 165 -32.94 0.00 -10.12
CA PHE A 165 -31.52 0.11 -10.50
C PHE A 165 -31.37 1.01 -11.72
N HIS A 166 -30.46 1.95 -11.64
CA HIS A 166 -30.08 2.78 -12.78
C HIS A 166 -28.58 2.99 -12.81
N ARG A 167 -28.06 3.51 -13.95
CA ARG A 167 -26.63 3.74 -14.13
C ARG A 167 -26.12 4.75 -13.08
N ALA A 168 -24.95 4.46 -12.46
CA ALA A 168 -24.41 5.27 -11.37
C ALA A 168 -24.21 6.75 -11.74
N ILE A 169 -23.78 7.02 -12.97
CA ILE A 169 -23.73 8.38 -13.53
C ILE A 169 -24.49 8.40 -14.85
N VAL A 170 -25.56 9.17 -14.91
CA VAL A 170 -26.39 9.32 -16.12
C VAL A 170 -25.64 10.17 -17.14
N THR A 171 -25.51 9.66 -18.36
CA THR A 171 -24.86 10.35 -19.49
C THR A 171 -25.47 9.89 -20.80
N ASP A 172 -25.19 10.61 -21.87
CA ASP A 172 -25.58 10.26 -23.25
C ASP A 172 -24.61 9.26 -23.90
N PHE A 173 -23.63 8.71 -23.17
CA PHE A 173 -22.70 7.75 -23.70
C PHE A 173 -23.39 6.42 -24.06
N THR A 174 -23.22 5.99 -25.29
CA THR A 174 -23.78 4.75 -25.83
C THR A 174 -22.76 3.61 -25.93
N ALA A 175 -21.46 3.96 -25.87
CA ALA A 175 -20.36 3.01 -25.96
C ALA A 175 -19.28 3.28 -24.92
N ARG A 176 -18.61 2.22 -24.43
CA ARG A 176 -17.55 2.31 -23.43
C ARG A 176 -16.39 3.23 -23.87
N GLN A 177 -16.09 3.27 -25.16
CA GLN A 177 -14.99 4.07 -25.71
C GLN A 177 -15.23 5.59 -25.60
N GLN A 178 -16.47 6.01 -25.36
CA GLN A 178 -16.82 7.43 -25.16
C GLN A 178 -16.64 7.88 -23.73
N THR A 179 -16.52 6.92 -22.78
CA THR A 179 -16.40 7.25 -21.35
C THR A 179 -14.98 7.67 -20.99
N PRO A 180 -14.79 8.51 -19.96
CA PRO A 180 -13.46 8.76 -19.41
C PRO A 180 -12.77 7.47 -18.98
N VAL A 181 -11.45 7.42 -19.13
CA VAL A 181 -10.66 6.32 -18.59
C VAL A 181 -10.74 6.37 -17.07
N MET A 182 -11.06 5.23 -16.47
CA MET A 182 -11.18 5.09 -15.03
C MET A 182 -10.09 4.16 -14.49
N TYR A 183 -9.67 4.45 -13.27
CA TYR A 183 -8.69 3.65 -12.55
C TYR A 183 -9.24 3.27 -11.19
N ASP A 184 -8.93 2.06 -10.74
CA ASP A 184 -9.21 1.62 -9.38
C ASP A 184 -7.96 1.89 -8.50
N MET A 185 -8.15 2.52 -7.35
CA MET A 185 -7.10 2.65 -6.34
C MET A 185 -6.90 1.27 -5.70
N ASN A 186 -5.72 0.68 -5.90
CA ASN A 186 -5.45 -0.68 -5.46
C ASN A 186 -4.81 -0.79 -4.06
N ALA A 187 -4.80 0.32 -3.31
CA ALA A 187 -4.32 0.42 -1.94
C ALA A 187 -2.89 -0.08 -1.67
N SER A 188 -2.13 -0.49 -2.68
CA SER A 188 -0.86 -1.20 -2.53
C SER A 188 0.30 -0.30 -2.10
N LEU A 189 0.44 0.87 -2.74
CA LEU A 189 1.57 1.78 -2.56
C LEU A 189 1.12 3.23 -2.46
N TYR A 190 1.72 3.96 -1.52
CA TYR A 190 1.56 5.40 -1.38
C TYR A 190 2.92 6.04 -1.11
N ALA A 191 3.22 7.16 -1.77
CA ALA A 191 4.38 8.00 -1.48
C ALA A 191 3.92 9.41 -1.13
N TYR A 192 4.15 9.83 0.10
CA TYR A 192 3.63 11.07 0.68
C TYR A 192 4.71 12.14 0.77
N SER A 193 4.30 13.39 0.57
CA SER A 193 5.07 14.56 0.96
C SER A 193 5.11 14.65 2.50
N PRO A 194 6.30 14.67 3.13
CA PRO A 194 6.40 14.89 4.58
C PRO A 194 5.76 16.20 5.03
N LYS A 195 5.88 17.26 4.21
CA LYS A 195 5.22 18.54 4.48
C LYS A 195 3.70 18.40 4.50
N ALA A 196 3.13 17.69 3.53
CA ALA A 196 1.69 17.48 3.48
C ALA A 196 1.20 16.64 4.67
N LEU A 197 1.93 15.59 5.07
CA LEU A 197 1.59 14.78 6.26
C LEU A 197 1.53 15.61 7.54
N ARG A 198 2.39 16.64 7.68
CA ARG A 198 2.41 17.54 8.85
C ARG A 198 1.33 18.61 8.83
N THR A 199 0.83 19.00 7.67
CA THR A 199 0.00 20.21 7.53
C THR A 199 -1.44 19.94 7.11
N LYS A 200 -1.74 18.77 6.51
CA LYS A 200 -3.06 18.45 5.96
C LYS A 200 -3.76 17.37 6.76
N ASN A 201 -5.08 17.51 6.88
CA ASN A 201 -5.93 16.44 7.40
C ASN A 201 -6.25 15.41 6.28
N HIS A 202 -6.76 14.24 6.65
CA HIS A 202 -7.02 13.14 5.71
C HIS A 202 -8.01 13.49 4.58
N LYS A 203 -8.98 14.41 4.83
CA LYS A 203 -9.97 14.82 3.81
C LYS A 203 -9.33 15.66 2.71
N GLU A 204 -8.24 16.32 3.03
CA GLU A 204 -7.53 17.20 2.10
C GLU A 204 -6.60 16.44 1.16
N PHE A 205 -6.08 15.27 1.61
CA PHE A 205 -5.07 14.53 0.85
C PHE A 205 -5.54 14.14 -0.55
N PHE A 206 -6.68 13.43 -0.66
CA PHE A 206 -7.16 12.88 -1.93
C PHE A 206 -7.99 13.87 -2.75
N ASN A 207 -8.24 15.07 -2.21
CA ASN A 207 -8.90 16.18 -2.90
C ASN A 207 -7.92 17.31 -3.27
N SER A 208 -6.62 17.09 -3.10
CA SER A 208 -5.57 18.06 -3.38
C SER A 208 -4.72 17.68 -4.60
N LYS A 209 -3.46 18.05 -4.62
CA LYS A 209 -2.54 17.72 -5.71
C LYS A 209 -2.05 16.29 -5.59
N THR A 210 -2.67 15.38 -6.29
CA THR A 210 -2.31 13.97 -6.33
C THR A 210 -1.79 13.56 -7.70
N ASP A 211 -1.00 12.48 -7.73
CA ASP A 211 -0.59 11.81 -8.97
C ASP A 211 -0.63 10.28 -8.73
N ALA A 212 -0.46 9.48 -9.76
CA ALA A 212 -0.54 8.03 -9.63
C ALA A 212 0.48 7.30 -10.50
N ILE A 213 0.84 6.09 -10.07
CA ILE A 213 1.48 5.08 -10.92
C ILE A 213 0.46 4.02 -11.30
N ILE A 214 0.61 3.45 -12.49
CA ILE A 214 -0.27 2.36 -12.96
C ILE A 214 0.46 1.04 -12.73
N MET A 215 -0.11 0.20 -11.86
CA MET A 215 0.35 -1.16 -11.61
C MET A 215 -0.39 -2.17 -12.48
N LYS A 216 0.17 -3.37 -12.57
CA LYS A 216 -0.50 -4.51 -13.22
C LYS A 216 -1.81 -4.85 -12.50
N ASP A 217 -2.88 -5.06 -13.28
CA ASP A 217 -4.15 -5.57 -12.72
C ASP A 217 -3.97 -7.01 -12.25
N THR A 218 -4.15 -7.24 -10.96
CA THR A 218 -4.06 -8.54 -10.29
C THR A 218 -5.42 -9.17 -10.00
N ALA A 219 -6.49 -8.54 -10.44
CA ALA A 219 -7.90 -8.92 -10.28
C ALA A 219 -8.44 -8.82 -8.84
N VAL A 220 -7.66 -9.12 -7.82
CA VAL A 220 -7.95 -8.85 -6.41
C VAL A 220 -7.01 -7.73 -5.97
N LEU A 221 -7.58 -6.61 -5.53
CA LEU A 221 -6.79 -5.40 -5.23
C LEU A 221 -6.08 -5.51 -3.89
N ASP A 222 -6.80 -5.97 -2.87
CA ASP A 222 -6.33 -6.19 -1.51
C ASP A 222 -7.14 -7.29 -0.82
N ILE A 223 -6.71 -7.69 0.37
CA ILE A 223 -7.36 -8.75 1.15
C ILE A 223 -8.30 -8.10 2.17
N ASP A 224 -9.59 -8.11 1.90
CA ASP A 224 -10.61 -7.59 2.83
C ASP A 224 -11.52 -8.68 3.41
N SER A 225 -11.66 -9.80 2.73
CA SER A 225 -12.45 -10.95 3.16
C SER A 225 -11.65 -12.25 3.12
N GLU A 226 -12.18 -13.34 3.67
CA GLU A 226 -11.58 -14.68 3.54
C GLU A 226 -11.60 -15.13 2.07
N GLU A 227 -12.63 -14.78 1.30
CA GLU A 227 -12.73 -15.06 -0.12
C GLU A 227 -11.63 -14.35 -0.91
N ASP A 228 -11.36 -13.07 -0.61
CA ASP A 228 -10.26 -12.35 -1.23
C ASP A 228 -8.91 -13.01 -0.93
N PHE A 229 -8.71 -13.49 0.30
CA PHE A 229 -7.50 -14.20 0.69
C PHE A 229 -7.30 -15.48 -0.12
N GLU A 230 -8.36 -16.27 -0.30
CA GLU A 230 -8.33 -17.50 -1.09
C GLU A 230 -8.08 -17.20 -2.58
N LEU A 231 -8.84 -16.28 -3.16
CA LEU A 231 -8.69 -15.89 -4.56
C LEU A 231 -7.31 -15.29 -4.85
N MET A 232 -6.84 -14.39 -4.00
CA MET A 232 -5.50 -13.82 -4.14
C MET A 232 -4.42 -14.89 -4.02
N SER A 233 -4.59 -15.89 -3.16
CA SER A 233 -3.63 -17.00 -3.03
C SER A 233 -3.51 -17.80 -4.34
N VAL A 234 -4.62 -18.07 -5.02
CA VAL A 234 -4.63 -18.76 -6.32
C VAL A 234 -3.95 -17.92 -7.40
N ILE A 235 -4.28 -16.64 -7.48
CA ILE A 235 -3.70 -15.70 -8.45
C ILE A 235 -2.20 -15.52 -8.19
N ALA A 236 -1.82 -15.36 -6.93
CA ALA A 236 -0.43 -15.18 -6.52
C ALA A 236 0.43 -16.40 -6.85
N ALA A 237 -0.08 -17.62 -6.63
CA ALA A 237 0.64 -18.84 -7.01
C ALA A 237 0.99 -18.84 -8.50
N TYR A 238 0.05 -18.43 -9.34
CA TYR A 238 0.28 -18.30 -10.78
C TYR A 238 1.32 -17.21 -11.09
N PHE A 239 1.22 -16.03 -10.49
CA PHE A 239 2.13 -14.91 -10.78
C PHE A 239 3.54 -15.19 -10.30
N TYR A 240 3.71 -15.75 -9.11
CA TYR A 240 5.04 -16.10 -8.59
C TYR A 240 5.73 -17.20 -9.38
N GLU A 241 4.97 -18.08 -10.03
CA GLU A 241 5.54 -19.13 -10.90
C GLU A 241 5.85 -18.62 -12.31
N LYS A 242 4.96 -17.81 -12.89
CA LYS A 242 5.01 -17.46 -14.31
C LYS A 242 5.67 -16.11 -14.62
N LEU A 243 5.71 -15.20 -13.66
CA LEU A 243 6.19 -13.84 -13.83
C LEU A 243 7.40 -13.61 -12.94
N PRO A 244 8.63 -13.55 -13.50
CA PRO A 244 9.88 -13.44 -12.73
C PRO A 244 9.89 -12.22 -11.78
N GLU A 245 9.30 -11.11 -12.20
CA GLU A 245 9.20 -9.86 -11.43
C GLU A 245 8.36 -9.98 -10.15
N PHE A 246 7.43 -10.94 -10.10
CA PHE A 246 6.72 -11.31 -8.88
C PHE A 246 7.43 -12.45 -8.14
N GLY A 247 7.98 -13.41 -8.89
CA GLY A 247 8.70 -14.56 -8.34
C GLY A 247 9.86 -14.16 -7.45
N GLU A 248 10.62 -13.12 -7.79
CA GLU A 248 11.73 -12.61 -6.97
C GLU A 248 11.28 -12.10 -5.60
N ILE A 249 10.08 -11.51 -5.51
CA ILE A 249 9.50 -11.07 -4.22
C ILE A 249 9.27 -12.28 -3.30
N LYS A 250 8.65 -13.35 -3.83
CA LYS A 250 8.42 -14.57 -3.06
C LYS A 250 9.73 -15.21 -2.63
N GLN A 251 10.69 -15.35 -3.55
CA GLN A 251 12.02 -15.92 -3.25
C GLN A 251 12.74 -15.13 -2.15
N CYS A 252 12.67 -13.80 -2.18
CA CYS A 252 13.23 -12.97 -1.12
C CYS A 252 12.48 -13.16 0.20
N ALA A 253 11.14 -13.20 0.18
CA ALA A 253 10.33 -13.43 1.38
C ALA A 253 10.61 -14.77 2.06
N GLU A 254 10.96 -15.81 1.29
CA GLU A 254 11.38 -17.13 1.82
C GLU A 254 12.71 -17.10 2.59
N THR A 255 13.50 -16.04 2.46
CA THR A 255 14.80 -15.91 3.14
C THR A 255 14.71 -15.27 4.53
N PHE A 256 13.57 -14.74 4.91
CA PHE A 256 13.32 -14.13 6.21
C PHE A 256 12.98 -15.19 7.26
#